data_16acbfedc8fdd1f54b2a2c055b35069b
#
_entry.id   16acbfedc8fdd1f54b2a2c055b35069b
#
_cell.length_a   1.000
_cell.length_b   1.000
_cell.length_c   1.000
_cell.angle_alpha   90.00
_cell.angle_beta   90.00
_cell.angle_gamma   90.00
#
_symmetry.space_group_name_H-M   'P 1'
#
loop_
_entity.id
_entity.type
_entity.pdbx_description
1 polymer ?
#
loop_
_entity_poly.entity_id
_entity_poly.type
_entity_poly.pdbx_seq_one_letter_code
_entity_poly.pdbx_strand_id
1 'polypeptide(L)'
;MVPPRKLCVYCGSGNGRNPAYMAAARTLGKALADNNIGLVYGGGSLGLMGETARSVLDAGGHVTGIIPEFLANRERMLTDVSELIVTADMHERKMTMFARATGFVALPGGLGTLEELAEISTWAQLGQHAKPIILCSIEDYWQPLVTLLDHMRSERFIREGLEFNMDVVRTAEEVVPAFEYRMKATPDRVPQNPIITKL
;
A
#
# COMPACT_ATOMS: atom_id res chain seq x y z
N MET A 1 5.24 -8.62 20.00
CA MET A 1 3.83 -8.13 20.13
C MET A 1 3.36 -7.71 18.76
N VAL A 2 2.15 -8.06 18.33
CA VAL A 2 1.60 -7.64 17.03
C VAL A 2 1.30 -6.14 17.10
N PRO A 3 1.84 -5.30 16.20
CA PRO A 3 1.60 -3.86 16.27
C PRO A 3 0.13 -3.54 15.96
N PRO A 4 -0.45 -2.54 16.65
CA PRO A 4 -1.85 -2.16 16.47
C PRO A 4 -2.10 -1.48 15.12
N ARG A 5 -1.06 -0.88 14.51
CA ARG A 5 -1.12 -0.22 13.19
C ARG A 5 -0.32 -1.04 12.18
N LYS A 6 -0.90 -1.25 11.02
CA LYS A 6 -0.25 -1.98 9.92
C LYS A 6 -0.40 -1.20 8.62
N LEU A 7 0.69 -0.98 7.91
CA LEU A 7 0.70 -0.36 6.60
C LEU A 7 0.81 -1.44 5.52
N CYS A 8 -0.15 -1.47 4.60
CA CYS A 8 -0.08 -2.32 3.42
C CYS A 8 0.80 -1.65 2.37
N VAL A 9 1.85 -2.34 1.93
CA VAL A 9 2.79 -1.82 0.93
C VAL A 9 2.58 -2.54 -0.39
N TYR A 10 2.13 -1.80 -1.39
CA TYR A 10 2.07 -2.22 -2.78
C TYR A 10 3.34 -1.76 -3.50
N CYS A 11 4.06 -2.65 -4.15
CA CYS A 11 5.30 -2.33 -4.85
C CYS A 11 5.67 -3.39 -5.87
N GLY A 12 6.69 -3.10 -6.68
CA GLY A 12 7.17 -4.02 -7.70
C GLY A 12 7.81 -5.29 -7.14
N SER A 13 7.56 -6.44 -7.80
CA SER A 13 8.31 -7.69 -7.62
C SER A 13 9.68 -7.65 -8.32
N GLY A 14 9.99 -6.60 -9.06
CA GLY A 14 11.30 -6.30 -9.63
C GLY A 14 11.98 -5.14 -8.92
N ASN A 15 13.29 -4.97 -9.16
CA ASN A 15 14.10 -3.89 -8.55
C ASN A 15 13.84 -2.53 -9.22
N GLY A 16 13.30 -2.52 -10.43
CA GLY A 16 13.31 -1.34 -11.29
C GLY A 16 14.72 -1.04 -11.83
N ARG A 17 14.82 0.01 -12.65
CA ARG A 17 16.09 0.43 -13.24
C ARG A 17 16.87 1.37 -12.33
N ASN A 18 16.16 2.25 -11.60
CA ASN A 18 16.78 3.24 -10.73
C ASN A 18 17.07 2.63 -9.35
N PRO A 19 18.33 2.63 -8.87
CA PRO A 19 18.69 2.09 -7.56
C PRO A 19 18.02 2.82 -6.39
N ALA A 20 17.53 4.05 -6.59
CA ALA A 20 16.79 4.80 -5.59
C ALA A 20 15.50 4.07 -5.14
N TYR A 21 14.91 3.24 -6.00
CA TYR A 21 13.70 2.49 -5.63
C TYR A 21 13.98 1.43 -4.56
N MET A 22 15.09 0.69 -4.72
CA MET A 22 15.52 -0.29 -3.72
C MET A 22 15.96 0.39 -2.41
N ALA A 23 16.63 1.53 -2.51
CA ALA A 23 16.99 2.33 -1.34
C ALA A 23 15.74 2.81 -0.58
N ALA A 24 14.73 3.31 -1.29
CA ALA A 24 13.46 3.72 -0.70
C ALA A 24 12.70 2.56 -0.03
N ALA A 25 12.69 1.37 -0.64
CA ALA A 25 12.09 0.17 -0.05
C ALA A 25 12.76 -0.19 1.28
N ARG A 26 14.10 -0.11 1.35
CA ARG A 26 14.88 -0.35 2.57
C ARG A 26 14.60 0.69 3.63
N THR A 27 14.61 1.96 3.26
CA THR A 27 14.32 3.08 4.17
C THR A 27 12.92 2.96 4.75
N LEU A 28 11.92 2.68 3.91
CA LEU A 28 10.54 2.48 4.37
C LEU A 28 10.43 1.30 5.35
N GLY A 29 11.06 0.16 5.02
CA GLY A 29 11.02 -1.02 5.89
C GLY A 29 11.57 -0.71 7.29
N LYS A 30 12.73 -0.05 7.36
CA LYS A 30 13.32 0.39 8.62
C LYS A 30 12.42 1.38 9.36
N ALA A 31 11.86 2.38 8.66
CA ALA A 31 11.00 3.38 9.27
C ALA A 31 9.72 2.77 9.87
N LEU A 32 9.14 1.75 9.23
CA LEU A 32 7.99 1.03 9.77
C LEU A 32 8.34 0.33 11.09
N ALA A 33 9.44 -0.40 11.13
CA ALA A 33 9.89 -1.10 12.35
C ALA A 33 10.19 -0.13 13.49
N ASP A 34 10.95 0.93 13.23
CA ASP A 34 11.35 1.96 14.20
C ASP A 34 10.11 2.66 14.84
N ASN A 35 8.98 2.72 14.10
CA ASN A 35 7.74 3.34 14.57
C ASN A 35 6.68 2.33 15.05
N ASN A 36 7.06 1.06 15.22
CA ASN A 36 6.14 -0.03 15.62
C ASN A 36 4.89 -0.11 14.74
N ILE A 37 5.09 0.04 13.42
CA ILE A 37 4.07 -0.16 12.39
C ILE A 37 4.37 -1.48 11.70
N GLY A 38 3.41 -2.41 11.68
CA GLY A 38 3.55 -3.68 11.00
C GLY A 38 3.46 -3.51 9.48
N LEU A 39 4.20 -4.33 8.76
CA LEU A 39 4.08 -4.45 7.30
C LEU A 39 3.02 -5.50 6.94
N VAL A 40 2.13 -5.15 6.02
CA VAL A 40 1.32 -6.10 5.23
C VAL A 40 1.77 -6.00 3.79
N TYR A 41 2.03 -7.13 3.12
CA TYR A 41 2.50 -7.10 1.73
C TYR A 41 2.19 -8.40 0.98
N GLY A 42 2.52 -8.45 -0.29
CA GLY A 42 2.16 -9.54 -1.21
C GLY A 42 2.93 -10.87 -1.05
N GLY A 43 3.77 -11.04 -0.03
CA GLY A 43 4.41 -12.32 0.32
C GLY A 43 5.65 -12.69 -0.53
N GLY A 44 5.97 -11.95 -1.60
CA GLY A 44 7.11 -12.23 -2.47
C GLY A 44 8.46 -11.89 -1.85
N SER A 45 9.52 -12.63 -2.22
CA SER A 45 10.89 -12.41 -1.74
C SER A 45 11.76 -11.59 -2.68
N LEU A 46 11.26 -11.22 -3.86
CA LEU A 46 12.02 -10.54 -4.91
C LEU A 46 11.67 -9.05 -4.99
N GLY A 47 12.58 -8.27 -5.60
CA GLY A 47 12.38 -6.86 -5.89
C GLY A 47 12.14 -6.00 -4.66
N LEU A 48 11.35 -4.94 -4.83
CA LEU A 48 11.01 -4.02 -3.75
C LEU A 48 10.21 -4.72 -2.65
N MET A 49 9.36 -5.70 -2.99
CA MET A 49 8.59 -6.48 -2.01
C MET A 49 9.51 -7.18 -1.00
N GLY A 50 10.46 -7.96 -1.50
CA GLY A 50 11.41 -8.68 -0.65
C GLY A 50 12.33 -7.77 0.12
N GLU A 51 12.78 -6.67 -0.48
CA GLU A 51 13.64 -5.68 0.20
C GLU A 51 12.92 -4.99 1.36
N THR A 52 11.68 -4.55 1.14
CA THR A 52 10.87 -3.93 2.20
C THR A 52 10.65 -4.91 3.36
N ALA A 53 10.25 -6.14 3.05
CA ALA A 53 9.97 -7.15 4.07
C ALA A 53 11.21 -7.50 4.89
N ARG A 54 12.35 -7.76 4.23
CA ARG A 54 13.62 -8.02 4.93
C ARG A 54 14.05 -6.85 5.81
N SER A 55 13.94 -5.63 5.31
CA SER A 55 14.34 -4.45 6.07
C SER A 55 13.48 -4.23 7.33
N VAL A 56 12.19 -4.60 7.29
CA VAL A 56 11.34 -4.62 8.50
C VAL A 56 11.81 -5.68 9.48
N LEU A 57 12.08 -6.91 9.00
CA LEU A 57 12.52 -8.03 9.85
C LEU A 57 13.88 -7.76 10.48
N ASP A 58 14.85 -7.27 9.71
CA ASP A 58 16.22 -6.94 10.16
C ASP A 58 16.20 -5.86 11.25
N ALA A 59 15.22 -4.94 11.20
CA ALA A 59 14.99 -3.94 12.23
C ALA A 59 14.09 -4.42 13.39
N GLY A 60 13.77 -5.72 13.46
CA GLY A 60 12.97 -6.33 14.53
C GLY A 60 11.45 -6.04 14.42
N GLY A 61 10.96 -5.57 13.28
CA GLY A 61 9.56 -5.28 13.04
C GLY A 61 8.72 -6.52 12.69
N HIS A 62 7.42 -6.32 12.55
CA HIS A 62 6.46 -7.39 12.25
C HIS A 62 6.04 -7.36 10.79
N VAL A 63 6.12 -8.50 10.11
CA VAL A 63 5.75 -8.67 8.68
C VAL A 63 4.65 -9.71 8.55
N THR A 64 3.56 -9.34 7.89
CA THR A 64 2.49 -10.24 7.44
C THR A 64 2.56 -10.36 5.91
N GLY A 65 2.98 -11.52 5.41
CA GLY A 65 2.98 -11.86 3.98
C GLY A 65 1.67 -12.53 3.59
N ILE A 66 1.06 -12.11 2.48
CA ILE A 66 -0.19 -12.69 1.97
C ILE A 66 -0.01 -13.04 0.51
N ILE A 67 -0.06 -14.33 0.18
CA ILE A 67 0.23 -14.82 -1.15
C ILE A 67 -0.76 -15.92 -1.56
N PRO A 68 -1.30 -15.89 -2.79
CA PRO A 68 -2.12 -16.98 -3.26
C PRO A 68 -1.26 -18.19 -3.61
N GLU A 69 -1.81 -19.39 -3.42
CA GLU A 69 -1.10 -20.65 -3.59
C GLU A 69 -0.41 -20.75 -4.97
N PHE A 70 -1.10 -20.35 -6.05
CA PHE A 70 -0.55 -20.44 -7.41
C PHE A 70 0.63 -19.50 -7.68
N LEU A 71 0.82 -18.44 -6.87
CA LEU A 71 1.96 -17.51 -6.94
C LEU A 71 3.11 -17.88 -5.99
N ALA A 72 2.85 -18.67 -4.97
CA ALA A 72 3.83 -18.99 -3.93
C ALA A 72 5.14 -19.55 -4.51
N ASN A 73 5.05 -20.40 -5.54
CA ASN A 73 6.20 -20.96 -6.23
C ASN A 73 6.85 -20.00 -7.25
N ARG A 74 6.07 -19.11 -7.86
CA ARG A 74 6.55 -18.18 -8.91
C ARG A 74 7.27 -16.97 -8.33
N GLU A 75 6.76 -16.40 -7.26
CA GLU A 75 7.31 -15.19 -6.61
C GLU A 75 8.35 -15.52 -5.56
N ARG A 76 8.72 -16.79 -5.39
CA ARG A 76 9.63 -17.26 -4.33
C ARG A 76 9.20 -16.64 -3.00
N MET A 77 8.15 -17.20 -2.44
CA MET A 77 7.57 -16.78 -1.17
C MET A 77 8.65 -16.58 -0.09
N LEU A 78 8.57 -15.49 0.66
CA LEU A 78 9.42 -15.28 1.83
C LEU A 78 8.79 -16.03 3.02
N THR A 79 9.47 -17.07 3.51
CA THR A 79 8.92 -18.00 4.53
C THR A 79 9.22 -17.60 5.96
N ASP A 80 10.24 -16.78 6.18
CA ASP A 80 10.72 -16.33 7.50
C ASP A 80 10.08 -15.02 7.98
N VAL A 81 8.90 -14.71 7.45
CA VAL A 81 8.06 -13.59 7.92
C VAL A 81 7.38 -13.92 9.26
N SER A 82 6.95 -12.88 9.99
CA SER A 82 6.29 -13.05 11.28
C SER A 82 4.94 -13.77 11.17
N GLU A 83 4.21 -13.56 10.09
CA GLU A 83 2.94 -14.20 9.77
C GLU A 83 2.85 -14.42 8.26
N LEU A 84 2.58 -15.66 7.83
CA LEU A 84 2.39 -16.00 6.43
C LEU A 84 0.97 -16.53 6.23
N ILE A 85 0.24 -15.91 5.31
CA ILE A 85 -1.13 -16.29 4.96
C ILE A 85 -1.13 -16.72 3.49
N VAL A 86 -1.45 -17.99 3.25
CA VAL A 86 -1.67 -18.51 1.90
C VAL A 86 -3.16 -18.45 1.61
N THR A 87 -3.53 -17.84 0.49
CA THR A 87 -4.92 -17.65 0.07
C THR A 87 -5.25 -18.53 -1.14
N ALA A 88 -6.52 -18.82 -1.34
CA ALA A 88 -6.96 -19.66 -2.44
C ALA A 88 -6.82 -18.94 -3.80
N ASP A 89 -7.10 -17.64 -3.83
CA ASP A 89 -7.11 -16.84 -5.06
C ASP A 89 -6.69 -15.38 -4.83
N MET A 90 -6.67 -14.59 -5.91
CA MET A 90 -6.31 -13.17 -5.88
C MET A 90 -7.35 -12.31 -5.16
N HIS A 91 -8.62 -12.69 -5.21
CA HIS A 91 -9.67 -11.93 -4.53
C HIS A 91 -9.52 -12.04 -3.01
N GLU A 92 -9.38 -13.27 -2.49
CA GLU A 92 -9.13 -13.51 -1.08
C GLU A 92 -7.85 -12.81 -0.60
N ARG A 93 -6.77 -12.85 -1.42
CA ARG A 93 -5.52 -12.12 -1.12
C ARG A 93 -5.77 -10.64 -0.90
N LYS A 94 -6.39 -9.96 -1.86
CA LYS A 94 -6.63 -8.51 -1.80
C LYS A 94 -7.56 -8.14 -0.63
N MET A 95 -8.63 -8.90 -0.41
CA MET A 95 -9.52 -8.70 0.73
C MET A 95 -8.79 -8.90 2.07
N THR A 96 -7.92 -9.89 2.17
CA THR A 96 -7.13 -10.14 3.39
C THR A 96 -6.12 -9.02 3.63
N MET A 97 -5.42 -8.55 2.59
CA MET A 97 -4.52 -7.40 2.67
C MET A 97 -5.27 -6.16 3.14
N PHE A 98 -6.42 -5.89 2.56
CA PHE A 98 -7.28 -4.77 2.95
C PHE A 98 -7.74 -4.87 4.42
N ALA A 99 -8.23 -6.02 4.84
CA ALA A 99 -8.73 -6.23 6.20
C ALA A 99 -7.64 -6.08 7.27
N ARG A 100 -6.40 -6.49 6.95
CA ARG A 100 -5.25 -6.44 7.87
C ARG A 100 -4.58 -5.06 7.96
N ALA A 101 -4.81 -4.17 6.99
CA ALA A 101 -4.18 -2.87 6.90
C ALA A 101 -4.99 -1.77 7.61
N THR A 102 -4.29 -0.81 8.22
CA THR A 102 -4.86 0.45 8.72
C THR A 102 -4.60 1.62 7.76
N GLY A 103 -3.77 1.42 6.74
CA GLY A 103 -3.48 2.35 5.66
C GLY A 103 -2.69 1.66 4.56
N PHE A 104 -2.49 2.38 3.47
CA PHE A 104 -1.86 1.86 2.25
C PHE A 104 -0.75 2.78 1.76
N VAL A 105 0.31 2.20 1.22
CA VAL A 105 1.34 2.95 0.50
C VAL A 105 1.72 2.22 -0.79
N ALA A 106 1.86 2.96 -1.88
CA ALA A 106 2.40 2.46 -3.13
C ALA A 106 3.81 3.02 -3.37
N LEU A 107 4.82 2.15 -3.34
CA LEU A 107 6.15 2.40 -3.88
C LEU A 107 6.14 2.19 -5.41
N PRO A 108 7.21 2.54 -6.13
CA PRO A 108 7.33 2.19 -7.54
C PRO A 108 7.04 0.73 -7.83
N GLY A 109 6.28 0.47 -8.90
CA GLY A 109 5.85 -0.88 -9.23
C GLY A 109 5.22 -0.98 -10.62
N GLY A 110 4.82 -2.17 -11.00
CA GLY A 110 4.22 -2.46 -12.30
C GLY A 110 2.70 -2.39 -12.31
N LEU A 111 2.11 -3.11 -13.27
CA LEU A 111 0.67 -3.14 -13.49
C LEU A 111 -0.10 -3.69 -12.28
N GLY A 112 0.45 -4.71 -11.58
CA GLY A 112 -0.18 -5.24 -10.37
C GLY A 112 -0.25 -4.20 -9.24
N THR A 113 0.83 -3.43 -9.05
CA THR A 113 0.84 -2.32 -8.06
C THR A 113 -0.19 -1.24 -8.42
N LEU A 114 -0.31 -0.91 -9.71
CA LEU A 114 -1.31 0.05 -10.19
C LEU A 114 -2.74 -0.49 -9.99
N GLU A 115 -2.97 -1.76 -10.23
CA GLU A 115 -4.27 -2.42 -10.06
C GLU A 115 -4.70 -2.39 -8.58
N GLU A 116 -3.80 -2.81 -7.66
CA GLU A 116 -4.05 -2.76 -6.23
C GLU A 116 -4.34 -1.33 -5.73
N LEU A 117 -3.58 -0.35 -6.21
CA LEU A 117 -3.77 1.07 -5.87
C LEU A 117 -5.12 1.60 -6.41
N ALA A 118 -5.47 1.27 -7.66
CA ALA A 118 -6.73 1.71 -8.27
C ALA A 118 -7.94 1.11 -7.55
N GLU A 119 -7.87 -0.16 -7.14
CA GLU A 119 -8.95 -0.84 -6.42
C GLU A 119 -9.21 -0.17 -5.06
N ILE A 120 -8.19 0.03 -4.22
CA ILE A 120 -8.39 0.68 -2.91
C ILE A 120 -8.83 2.14 -3.06
N SER A 121 -8.35 2.85 -4.09
CA SER A 121 -8.77 4.22 -4.38
C SER A 121 -10.24 4.28 -4.80
N THR A 122 -10.69 3.32 -5.61
CA THR A 122 -12.10 3.17 -6.00
C THR A 122 -12.96 2.86 -4.78
N TRP A 123 -12.54 1.99 -3.88
CA TRP A 123 -13.29 1.69 -2.66
C TRP A 123 -13.37 2.90 -1.72
N ALA A 124 -12.31 3.71 -1.64
CA ALA A 124 -12.35 4.97 -0.90
C ALA A 124 -13.32 5.96 -1.53
N GLN A 125 -13.31 6.12 -2.87
CA GLN A 125 -14.24 6.95 -3.61
C GLN A 125 -15.71 6.53 -3.41
N LEU A 126 -15.96 5.23 -3.32
CA LEU A 126 -17.28 4.65 -3.06
C LEU A 126 -17.67 4.68 -1.57
N GLY A 127 -16.83 5.25 -0.69
CA GLY A 127 -17.12 5.36 0.74
C GLY A 127 -17.03 4.03 1.51
N GLN A 128 -16.35 3.02 0.95
CA GLN A 128 -16.16 1.73 1.63
C GLN A 128 -15.09 1.81 2.74
N HIS A 129 -14.20 2.79 2.67
CA HIS A 129 -13.22 3.05 3.72
C HIS A 129 -12.72 4.50 3.69
N ALA A 130 -12.11 4.92 4.81
CA ALA A 130 -11.41 6.20 4.94
C ALA A 130 -9.94 6.01 5.34
N LYS A 131 -9.38 4.79 5.14
CA LYS A 131 -7.98 4.49 5.46
C LYS A 131 -7.05 5.34 4.60
N PRO A 132 -5.95 5.89 5.16
CA PRO A 132 -4.97 6.67 4.41
C PRO A 132 -4.40 5.91 3.21
N ILE A 133 -4.26 6.61 2.08
CA ILE A 133 -3.57 6.11 0.88
C ILE A 133 -2.40 7.05 0.60
N ILE A 134 -1.19 6.52 0.51
CA ILE A 134 0.04 7.29 0.28
C ILE A 134 0.71 6.80 -1.00
N LEU A 135 0.97 7.71 -1.92
CA LEU A 135 1.70 7.46 -3.15
C LEU A 135 3.14 7.96 -2.99
N CYS A 136 4.07 7.03 -2.78
CA CYS A 136 5.47 7.36 -2.62
C CYS A 136 6.17 7.45 -3.98
N SER A 137 6.28 8.67 -4.52
CA SER A 137 6.75 8.98 -5.88
C SER A 137 8.26 9.24 -5.90
N ILE A 138 9.05 8.21 -5.65
CA ILE A 138 10.51 8.27 -5.70
C ILE A 138 10.96 8.66 -7.11
N GLU A 139 11.78 9.72 -7.22
CA GLU A 139 12.26 10.24 -8.51
C GLU A 139 11.09 10.50 -9.50
N ASP A 140 10.00 11.05 -8.98
CA ASP A 140 8.78 11.37 -9.72
C ASP A 140 8.15 10.18 -10.48
N TYR A 141 8.43 8.94 -10.04
CA TYR A 141 7.95 7.71 -10.69
C TYR A 141 6.44 7.71 -10.95
N TRP A 142 5.64 8.18 -10.00
CA TRP A 142 4.18 8.23 -10.11
C TRP A 142 3.63 9.52 -10.71
N GLN A 143 4.48 10.47 -11.11
CA GLN A 143 4.01 11.73 -11.70
C GLN A 143 3.08 11.55 -12.92
N PRO A 144 3.32 10.59 -13.84
CA PRO A 144 2.37 10.33 -14.92
C PRO A 144 0.98 9.90 -14.44
N LEU A 145 0.90 9.11 -13.35
CA LEU A 145 -0.37 8.71 -12.76
C LEU A 145 -1.09 9.90 -12.11
N VAL A 146 -0.36 10.75 -11.40
CA VAL A 146 -0.93 11.99 -10.80
C VAL A 146 -1.52 12.87 -11.91
N THR A 147 -0.79 13.07 -13.00
CA THR A 147 -1.26 13.83 -14.17
C THR A 147 -2.51 13.20 -14.79
N LEU A 148 -2.58 11.87 -14.90
CA LEU A 148 -3.76 11.17 -15.41
C LEU A 148 -4.97 11.36 -14.48
N LEU A 149 -4.78 11.27 -13.17
CA LEU A 149 -5.86 11.51 -12.19
C LEU A 149 -6.37 12.95 -12.24
N ASP A 150 -5.48 13.93 -12.42
CA ASP A 150 -5.88 15.33 -12.59
C ASP A 150 -6.65 15.55 -13.90
N HIS A 151 -6.26 14.88 -14.97
CA HIS A 151 -7.02 14.88 -16.21
C HIS A 151 -8.42 14.27 -16.03
N MET A 152 -8.54 13.13 -15.34
CA MET A 152 -9.84 12.53 -15.04
C MET A 152 -10.74 13.46 -14.20
N ARG A 153 -10.16 14.24 -13.29
CA ARG A 153 -10.91 15.28 -12.53
C ARG A 153 -11.38 16.41 -13.44
N SER A 154 -10.50 16.94 -14.30
CA SER A 154 -10.84 18.01 -15.24
C SER A 154 -11.95 17.60 -16.21
N GLU A 155 -11.96 16.35 -16.64
CA GLU A 155 -13.00 15.77 -17.50
C GLU A 155 -14.24 15.30 -16.72
N ARG A 156 -14.27 15.50 -15.38
CA ARG A 156 -15.38 15.13 -14.47
C ARG A 156 -15.68 13.63 -14.40
N PHE A 157 -14.73 12.76 -14.73
CA PHE A 157 -14.85 11.33 -14.46
C PHE A 157 -14.58 11.00 -12.99
N ILE A 158 -13.78 11.82 -12.29
CA ILE A 158 -13.75 11.85 -10.82
C ILE A 158 -14.62 13.04 -10.41
N ARG A 159 -15.79 12.74 -9.82
CA ARG A 159 -16.82 13.74 -9.50
C ARG A 159 -16.42 14.52 -8.23
N GLU A 160 -16.82 15.81 -8.19
CA GLU A 160 -16.71 16.63 -6.99
C GLU A 160 -17.46 15.98 -5.81
N GLY A 161 -16.83 15.95 -4.63
CA GLY A 161 -17.40 15.32 -3.42
C GLY A 161 -17.22 13.80 -3.36
N LEU A 162 -16.64 13.19 -4.40
CA LEU A 162 -16.24 11.78 -4.44
C LEU A 162 -14.73 11.64 -4.61
N GLU A 163 -13.97 12.69 -4.26
CA GLU A 163 -12.52 12.62 -4.23
C GLU A 163 -12.08 11.68 -3.12
N PHE A 164 -11.10 10.87 -3.42
CA PHE A 164 -10.39 10.08 -2.42
C PHE A 164 -9.10 10.79 -1.99
N ASN A 165 -8.82 10.74 -0.71
CA ASN A 165 -7.63 11.36 -0.14
C ASN A 165 -6.42 10.47 -0.38
N MET A 166 -5.59 10.84 -1.36
CA MET A 166 -4.30 10.23 -1.62
C MET A 166 -3.20 11.28 -1.44
N ASP A 167 -2.32 11.05 -0.49
CA ASP A 167 -1.16 11.92 -0.29
C ASP A 167 -0.01 11.47 -1.20
N VAL A 168 0.61 12.42 -1.89
CA VAL A 168 1.81 12.16 -2.67
C VAL A 168 3.02 12.64 -1.87
N VAL A 169 3.92 11.71 -1.57
CA VAL A 169 5.20 12.00 -0.93
C VAL A 169 6.35 11.68 -1.88
N ARG A 170 7.50 12.33 -1.72
CA ARG A 170 8.63 12.20 -2.65
C ARG A 170 9.74 11.31 -2.12
N THR A 171 9.76 11.04 -0.83
CA THR A 171 10.75 10.21 -0.18
C THR A 171 10.10 9.16 0.74
N ALA A 172 10.83 8.09 1.03
CA ALA A 172 10.33 7.03 1.91
C ALA A 172 10.22 7.49 3.38
N GLU A 173 11.04 8.45 3.79
CA GLU A 173 11.03 9.05 5.11
C GLU A 173 9.75 9.83 5.41
N GLU A 174 9.11 10.38 4.37
CA GLU A 174 7.86 11.13 4.49
C GLU A 174 6.63 10.24 4.69
N VAL A 175 6.73 8.93 4.39
CA VAL A 175 5.59 8.01 4.42
C VAL A 175 4.99 7.88 5.82
N VAL A 176 5.83 7.60 6.84
CA VAL A 176 5.33 7.42 8.22
C VAL A 176 4.74 8.72 8.78
N PRO A 177 5.39 9.88 8.65
CA PRO A 177 4.77 11.17 9.04
C PRO A 177 3.42 11.44 8.36
N ALA A 178 3.30 11.22 7.05
CA ALA A 178 2.06 11.40 6.33
C ALA A 178 0.96 10.45 6.82
N PHE A 179 1.30 9.17 7.02
CA PHE A 179 0.39 8.18 7.58
C PHE A 179 -0.12 8.57 8.97
N GLU A 180 0.77 8.97 9.88
CA GLU A 180 0.39 9.38 11.22
C GLU A 180 -0.46 10.64 11.24
N TYR A 181 -0.14 11.61 10.37
CA TYR A 181 -0.94 12.83 10.22
C TYR A 181 -2.39 12.47 9.82
N ARG A 182 -2.56 11.61 8.82
CA ARG A 182 -3.89 11.18 8.36
C ARG A 182 -4.65 10.36 9.40
N MET A 183 -3.97 9.47 10.11
CA MET A 183 -4.60 8.70 11.19
C MET A 183 -5.16 9.60 12.31
N LYS A 184 -4.53 10.72 12.60
CA LYS A 184 -5.02 11.71 13.57
C LYS A 184 -6.16 12.57 13.01
N ALA A 185 -6.09 12.91 11.72
CA ALA A 185 -7.07 13.79 11.06
C ALA A 185 -8.39 13.08 10.72
N THR A 186 -8.36 11.76 10.57
CA THR A 186 -9.55 10.96 10.20
C THR A 186 -9.84 9.93 11.31
N PRO A 187 -10.47 10.33 12.43
CA PRO A 187 -10.92 9.35 13.40
C PRO A 187 -12.05 8.53 12.78
N ASP A 188 -11.90 7.21 12.73
CA ASP A 188 -12.83 6.09 12.44
C ASP A 188 -14.19 6.41 11.76
N ARG A 189 -14.26 7.41 10.92
CA ARG A 189 -15.46 7.68 10.13
C ARG A 189 -15.32 7.01 8.77
N VAL A 190 -15.93 5.85 8.62
CA VAL A 190 -16.39 5.42 7.29
C VAL A 190 -17.32 6.53 6.80
N PRO A 191 -17.01 7.25 5.72
CA PRO A 191 -17.92 8.25 5.19
C PRO A 191 -19.23 7.52 4.87
N GLN A 192 -20.33 7.89 5.50
CA GLN A 192 -21.66 7.47 5.03
C GLN A 192 -21.89 8.21 3.72
N ASN A 193 -21.60 7.53 2.61
CA ASN A 193 -21.80 8.10 1.29
C ASN A 193 -23.31 8.09 1.00
N PRO A 194 -24.00 9.26 0.94
CA PRO A 194 -25.44 9.33 0.71
C PRO A 194 -25.88 8.79 -0.67
N ILE A 195 -24.92 8.47 -1.57
CA ILE A 195 -25.22 7.94 -2.91
C ILE A 195 -25.57 6.45 -2.87
N ILE A 196 -25.02 5.67 -1.90
CA ILE A 196 -25.30 4.22 -1.81
C ILE A 196 -26.73 3.97 -1.24
N THR A 197 -27.33 4.93 -0.56
CA THR A 197 -28.69 4.81 0.00
C THR A 197 -29.77 5.07 -1.06
N LYS A 198 -29.42 5.39 -2.30
CA LYS A 198 -30.35 5.74 -3.40
C LYS A 198 -30.25 4.82 -4.63
N LEU A 199 -29.51 3.72 -4.54
CA LEU A 199 -29.50 2.62 -5.52
C LEU A 199 -30.21 1.41 -4.92
#